data_502b5aa89d1908108091dccc6515ced9
#
_entry.id   502b5aa89d1908108091dccc6515ced9
#
_cell.length_a   1.000
_cell.length_b   1.000
_cell.length_c   1.000
_cell.angle_alpha   90.00
_cell.angle_beta   90.00
_cell.angle_gamma   90.00
#
_symmetry.space_group_name_H-M   'P 1'
#
loop_
_entity.id
_entity.type
_entity.pdbx_description
1 polymer ?
#
loop_
_entity_poly.entity_id
_entity_poly.type
_entity_poly.pdbx_seq_one_letter_code
_entity_poly.pdbx_strand_id
1 'polypeptide(L)'
;RTAPSAHPRAHVLTARTLEICEDLGLGDALRQIAPPLERWRRFRYCDRVDGADYAVADHGAAPAWANLEAASDQRVQHISQPVFEALLRRAVADADVETRYGRRVVDVGLGGDGVACVLDDGATLDAEYLVAADGPRGAAAGVVLAAATDAADRVPGVAHHLDAPALQHFVSVAFRSRDLAARLRARPAMLYFVFNQETTSVVVAHNLDEGLFNLQFPVFPPAERPGDAAAPRNVRREVRALTAAPLADLKIESARPWLMRARLADRFALDSHRAFLVGDAAHEMPPSGGFGMNTAVGDAHNLAWKLARASAGAANGRDLLASYERERRPAAAANVALSVDNWRRGLLIPEALGLPPRALDLAKVAAPTSAAFKTTTAAARAAVLARAATPHVGVTEVVAGRRELPLFFPHHDLGLRYDGASARAAA
;
A
#
# COMPACT_ATOMS: atom_id res chain seq x y z
N ARG A 1 -3.60 -13.26 -13.40
CA ARG A 1 -2.96 -12.31 -14.32
C ARG A 1 -2.23 -13.07 -15.41
N THR A 2 -2.20 -12.52 -16.62
CA THR A 2 -1.46 -13.10 -17.76
C THR A 2 0.04 -12.74 -17.73
N ALA A 3 0.41 -11.73 -16.94
CA ALA A 3 1.78 -11.27 -16.74
C ALA A 3 1.91 -10.49 -15.42
N PRO A 4 3.14 -10.27 -14.93
CA PRO A 4 3.41 -9.36 -13.82
C PRO A 4 2.91 -7.94 -14.08
N SER A 5 2.53 -7.22 -13.02
CA SER A 5 2.10 -5.81 -13.15
C SER A 5 3.31 -4.90 -13.26
N ALA A 6 3.36 -4.07 -14.30
CA ALA A 6 4.35 -3.01 -14.42
C ALA A 6 3.91 -1.70 -13.71
N HIS A 7 2.63 -1.60 -13.30
CA HIS A 7 2.13 -0.40 -12.63
C HIS A 7 2.69 -0.31 -11.21
N PRO A 8 3.51 0.72 -10.89
CA PRO A 8 4.10 0.87 -9.57
C PRO A 8 3.03 1.22 -8.53
N ARG A 9 3.10 0.59 -7.36
CA ARG A 9 2.20 0.81 -6.22
C ARG A 9 3.01 1.11 -4.96
N ALA A 10 3.39 0.05 -4.21
CA ALA A 10 4.27 0.19 -3.06
C ALA A 10 5.71 0.48 -3.50
N HIS A 11 6.48 1.10 -2.61
CA HIS A 11 7.86 1.51 -2.92
C HIS A 11 8.76 1.65 -1.70
N VAL A 12 8.28 1.32 -0.50
CA VAL A 12 9.07 1.36 0.73
C VAL A 12 9.25 -0.07 1.23
N LEU A 13 10.49 -0.49 1.42
CA LEU A 13 10.86 -1.70 2.13
C LEU A 13 11.35 -1.31 3.52
N THR A 14 10.65 -1.79 4.56
CA THR A 14 11.04 -1.51 5.95
C THR A 14 12.24 -2.34 6.39
N ALA A 15 12.87 -1.97 7.50
CA ALA A 15 14.03 -2.69 8.03
C ALA A 15 13.71 -4.17 8.26
N ARG A 16 12.54 -4.50 8.81
CA ARG A 16 12.13 -5.89 9.03
C ARG A 16 12.00 -6.68 7.72
N THR A 17 11.44 -6.07 6.69
CA THR A 17 11.36 -6.70 5.37
C THR A 17 12.76 -6.97 4.79
N LEU A 18 13.69 -6.04 5.00
CA LEU A 18 15.07 -6.19 4.55
C LEU A 18 15.84 -7.25 5.34
N GLU A 19 15.61 -7.39 6.65
CA GLU A 19 16.13 -8.49 7.45
C GLU A 19 15.67 -9.84 6.90
N ILE A 20 14.37 -9.99 6.61
CA ILE A 20 13.81 -11.19 5.97
C ILE A 20 14.48 -11.46 4.61
N CYS A 21 14.67 -10.41 3.81
CA CYS A 21 15.34 -10.57 2.52
C CYS A 21 16.82 -10.92 2.65
N GLU A 22 17.52 -10.44 3.68
CA GLU A 22 18.89 -10.82 4.00
C GLU A 22 18.99 -12.31 4.31
N ASP A 23 18.11 -12.81 5.20
CA ASP A 23 18.02 -14.23 5.55
C ASP A 23 17.73 -15.13 4.34
N LEU A 24 17.03 -14.58 3.32
CA LEU A 24 16.75 -15.26 2.06
C LEU A 24 17.86 -15.11 1.00
N GLY A 25 18.98 -14.46 1.34
CA GLY A 25 20.10 -14.24 0.42
C GLY A 25 19.84 -13.16 -0.65
N LEU A 26 18.84 -12.30 -0.46
CA LEU A 26 18.47 -11.24 -1.41
C LEU A 26 19.04 -9.86 -1.06
N GLY A 27 19.72 -9.74 0.08
CA GLY A 27 20.16 -8.44 0.63
C GLY A 27 21.13 -7.70 -0.30
N ASP A 28 22.15 -8.37 -0.83
CA ASP A 28 23.12 -7.73 -1.75
C ASP A 28 22.45 -7.21 -3.03
N ALA A 29 21.56 -7.99 -3.61
CA ALA A 29 20.83 -7.58 -4.81
C ALA A 29 19.93 -6.35 -4.53
N LEU A 30 19.32 -6.26 -3.36
CA LEU A 30 18.51 -5.09 -2.94
C LEU A 30 19.40 -3.87 -2.72
N ARG A 31 20.56 -4.02 -2.07
CA ARG A 31 21.52 -2.92 -1.86
C ARG A 31 22.04 -2.33 -3.18
N GLN A 32 22.26 -3.17 -4.18
CA GLN A 32 22.74 -2.72 -5.50
C GLN A 32 21.72 -1.88 -6.27
N ILE A 33 20.42 -2.11 -6.08
CA ILE A 33 19.35 -1.41 -6.81
C ILE A 33 18.72 -0.27 -6.00
N ALA A 34 19.04 -0.15 -4.71
CA ALA A 34 18.48 0.89 -3.84
C ALA A 34 19.08 2.26 -4.17
N PRO A 35 18.27 3.30 -4.38
CA PRO A 35 18.79 4.66 -4.55
C PRO A 35 19.36 5.18 -3.22
N PRO A 36 20.36 6.10 -3.28
CA PRO A 36 20.88 6.76 -2.10
C PRO A 36 19.79 7.48 -1.30
N LEU A 37 19.90 7.45 0.04
CA LEU A 37 18.91 8.02 0.98
C LEU A 37 18.61 9.50 0.66
N GLU A 38 19.60 10.28 0.29
CA GLU A 38 19.50 11.70 -0.03
C GLU A 38 18.52 12.00 -1.16
N ARG A 39 18.28 11.03 -2.04
CA ARG A 39 17.38 11.17 -3.18
C ARG A 39 15.91 11.01 -2.81
N TRP A 40 15.60 10.40 -1.64
CA TRP A 40 14.22 10.05 -1.34
C TRP A 40 13.77 10.32 0.10
N ARG A 41 14.65 10.65 1.03
CA ARG A 41 14.31 10.83 2.46
C ARG A 41 13.36 11.99 2.77
N ARG A 42 12.96 12.80 1.78
CA ARG A 42 12.14 13.99 1.97
C ARG A 42 10.73 13.81 1.45
N PHE A 43 9.79 14.46 2.15
CA PHE A 43 8.46 14.76 1.64
C PHE A 43 8.39 16.28 1.43
N ARG A 44 7.88 16.68 0.25
CA ARG A 44 7.69 18.09 -0.09
C ARG A 44 6.22 18.41 -0.19
N TYR A 45 5.81 19.46 0.49
CA TYR A 45 4.48 20.04 0.40
C TYR A 45 4.63 21.30 -0.42
N CYS A 46 4.04 21.37 -1.61
CA CYS A 46 4.36 22.38 -2.61
C CYS A 46 3.15 22.79 -3.44
N ASP A 47 3.25 23.94 -4.12
CA ASP A 47 2.28 24.36 -5.12
C ASP A 47 2.40 23.55 -6.43
N ARG A 48 3.63 23.25 -6.83
CA ARG A 48 4.00 22.44 -7.98
C ARG A 48 5.26 21.66 -7.67
N VAL A 49 5.44 20.49 -8.29
CA VAL A 49 6.60 19.64 -8.02
C VAL A 49 7.93 20.33 -8.35
N ASP A 50 7.93 21.23 -9.33
CA ASP A 50 9.05 22.08 -9.73
C ASP A 50 8.91 23.54 -9.28
N GLY A 51 7.90 23.87 -8.45
CA GLY A 51 7.59 25.20 -7.93
C GLY A 51 8.07 25.42 -6.49
N ALA A 52 7.40 26.34 -5.78
CA ALA A 52 7.73 26.68 -4.39
C ALA A 52 7.26 25.60 -3.40
N ASP A 53 8.07 25.36 -2.36
CA ASP A 53 7.67 24.55 -1.24
C ASP A 53 6.90 25.36 -0.20
N TYR A 54 5.79 24.82 0.30
CA TYR A 54 5.14 25.31 1.52
C TYR A 54 5.92 24.84 2.75
N ALA A 55 6.37 23.58 2.73
CA ALA A 55 7.22 22.97 3.74
C ALA A 55 7.94 21.74 3.19
N VAL A 56 9.02 21.35 3.87
CA VAL A 56 9.78 20.12 3.57
C VAL A 56 9.99 19.36 4.87
N ALA A 57 9.51 18.10 4.91
CA ALA A 57 9.81 17.17 5.97
C ALA A 57 11.03 16.32 5.58
N ASP A 58 12.14 16.45 6.32
CA ASP A 58 13.34 15.62 6.14
C ASP A 58 13.32 14.48 7.16
N HIS A 59 12.94 13.30 6.72
CA HIS A 59 12.81 12.13 7.58
C HIS A 59 14.16 11.53 7.97
N GLY A 60 15.22 11.75 7.20
CA GLY A 60 16.58 11.34 7.57
C GLY A 60 17.17 12.15 8.75
N ALA A 61 16.61 13.31 9.06
CA ALA A 61 16.94 14.11 10.25
C ALA A 61 15.97 13.83 11.43
N ALA A 62 15.00 12.94 11.28
CA ALA A 62 14.03 12.64 12.32
C ALA A 62 14.63 11.72 13.40
N PRO A 63 14.25 11.87 14.69
CA PRO A 63 14.68 10.95 15.75
C PRO A 63 14.35 9.49 15.47
N ALA A 64 13.24 9.21 14.76
CA ALA A 64 12.85 7.87 14.35
C ALA A 64 13.90 7.19 13.45
N TRP A 65 14.65 7.96 12.66
CA TRP A 65 15.77 7.42 11.86
C TRP A 65 16.89 6.90 12.76
N ALA A 66 17.35 7.70 13.74
CA ALA A 66 18.39 7.29 14.68
C ALA A 66 17.96 6.08 15.53
N ASN A 67 16.67 6.02 15.93
CA ASN A 67 16.12 4.86 16.64
C ASN A 67 16.13 3.60 15.78
N LEU A 68 15.85 3.73 14.49
CA LEU A 68 15.90 2.63 13.54
C LEU A 68 17.34 2.13 13.34
N GLU A 69 18.30 3.05 13.18
CA GLU A 69 19.73 2.72 13.05
C GLU A 69 20.29 2.03 14.29
N ALA A 70 19.78 2.37 15.48
CA ALA A 70 20.16 1.72 16.73
C ALA A 70 19.53 0.32 16.92
N ALA A 71 18.40 0.05 16.23
CA ALA A 71 17.61 -1.17 16.40
C ALA A 71 17.91 -2.24 15.35
N SER A 72 18.44 -1.89 14.19
CA SER A 72 18.72 -2.82 13.08
C SER A 72 19.89 -2.32 12.23
N ASP A 73 20.67 -3.26 11.72
CA ASP A 73 21.69 -3.00 10.70
C ASP A 73 21.07 -2.74 9.31
N GLN A 74 19.80 -3.11 9.12
CA GLN A 74 19.07 -2.87 7.89
C GLN A 74 18.41 -1.49 7.90
N ARG A 75 18.50 -0.80 6.76
CA ARG A 75 17.94 0.54 6.59
C ARG A 75 16.79 0.52 5.60
N VAL A 76 15.71 1.21 5.93
CA VAL A 76 14.58 1.40 5.00
C VAL A 76 15.10 1.77 3.62
N GLN A 77 14.52 1.17 2.59
CA GLN A 77 14.88 1.41 1.20
C GLN A 77 13.67 1.81 0.36
N HIS A 78 13.94 2.65 -0.64
CA HIS A 78 12.96 3.08 -1.62
C HIS A 78 13.13 2.29 -2.92
N ILE A 79 12.44 1.17 -3.05
CA ILE A 79 12.48 0.29 -4.22
C ILE A 79 11.05 0.07 -4.70
N SER A 80 10.75 0.37 -5.95
CA SER A 80 9.39 0.19 -6.48
C SER A 80 8.97 -1.28 -6.49
N GLN A 81 7.71 -1.55 -6.17
CA GLN A 81 7.15 -2.90 -6.12
C GLN A 81 7.45 -3.75 -7.37
N PRO A 82 7.32 -3.24 -8.62
CA PRO A 82 7.66 -4.05 -9.80
C PRO A 82 9.12 -4.51 -9.85
N VAL A 83 10.05 -3.69 -9.35
CA VAL A 83 11.49 -4.04 -9.28
C VAL A 83 11.71 -5.10 -8.19
N PHE A 84 11.13 -4.91 -7.01
CA PHE A 84 11.17 -5.90 -5.93
C PHE A 84 10.54 -7.23 -6.34
N GLU A 85 9.35 -7.21 -6.95
CA GLU A 85 8.71 -8.43 -7.46
C GLU A 85 9.56 -9.12 -8.56
N ALA A 86 10.29 -8.37 -9.38
CA ALA A 86 11.18 -8.97 -10.39
C ALA A 86 12.32 -9.76 -9.73
N LEU A 87 12.89 -9.24 -8.64
CA LEU A 87 13.91 -9.95 -7.86
C LEU A 87 13.35 -11.23 -7.24
N LEU A 88 12.18 -11.11 -6.58
CA LEU A 88 11.51 -12.28 -5.98
C LEU A 88 11.16 -13.36 -7.01
N ARG A 89 10.71 -12.98 -8.21
CA ARG A 89 10.41 -13.95 -9.28
C ARG A 89 11.65 -14.70 -9.77
N ARG A 90 12.81 -14.06 -9.80
CA ARG A 90 14.07 -14.76 -10.09
C ARG A 90 14.37 -15.80 -9.03
N ALA A 91 14.30 -15.43 -7.75
CA ALA A 91 14.51 -16.36 -6.65
C ALA A 91 13.49 -17.53 -6.66
N VAL A 92 12.23 -17.28 -7.02
CA VAL A 92 11.21 -18.34 -7.20
C VAL A 92 11.57 -19.30 -8.34
N ALA A 93 12.07 -18.76 -9.48
CA ALA A 93 12.49 -19.58 -10.61
C ALA A 93 13.73 -20.40 -10.27
N ASP A 94 14.70 -19.82 -9.55
CA ASP A 94 15.93 -20.49 -9.11
C ASP A 94 15.62 -21.60 -8.05
N ALA A 95 14.49 -21.52 -7.36
CA ALA A 95 14.01 -22.52 -6.39
C ALA A 95 13.14 -23.62 -7.02
N ASP A 96 13.04 -23.66 -8.35
CA ASP A 96 12.23 -24.65 -9.11
C ASP A 96 10.74 -24.70 -8.70
N VAL A 97 10.19 -23.54 -8.35
CA VAL A 97 8.77 -23.43 -7.99
C VAL A 97 7.94 -23.20 -9.25
N GLU A 98 6.99 -24.09 -9.51
CA GLU A 98 6.09 -23.99 -10.66
C GLU A 98 5.22 -22.71 -10.58
N THR A 99 5.22 -21.89 -11.63
CA THR A 99 4.42 -20.67 -11.74
C THR A 99 3.52 -20.72 -12.97
N ARG A 100 2.20 -20.65 -12.76
CA ARG A 100 1.19 -20.70 -13.85
C ARG A 100 0.51 -19.35 -14.01
N TYR A 101 0.99 -18.52 -14.94
CA TYR A 101 0.30 -17.30 -15.35
C TYR A 101 -0.91 -17.61 -16.24
N GLY A 102 -1.91 -16.69 -16.22
CA GLY A 102 -3.11 -16.83 -17.04
C GLY A 102 -4.12 -17.85 -16.51
N ARG A 103 -3.89 -18.37 -15.31
CA ARG A 103 -4.83 -19.29 -14.64
C ARG A 103 -5.48 -18.60 -13.43
N ARG A 104 -6.73 -18.94 -13.20
CA ARG A 104 -7.51 -18.43 -12.07
C ARG A 104 -8.10 -19.61 -11.32
N VAL A 105 -7.96 -19.60 -9.99
CA VAL A 105 -8.75 -20.47 -9.12
C VAL A 105 -10.18 -19.94 -9.10
N VAL A 106 -11.16 -20.78 -9.43
CA VAL A 106 -12.58 -20.44 -9.48
C VAL A 106 -13.37 -21.12 -8.39
N ASP A 107 -12.86 -22.23 -7.85
CA ASP A 107 -13.46 -22.96 -6.73
C ASP A 107 -12.39 -23.64 -5.89
N VAL A 108 -12.70 -23.94 -4.61
CA VAL A 108 -11.82 -24.61 -3.67
C VAL A 108 -12.62 -25.63 -2.89
N GLY A 109 -12.30 -26.89 -3.07
CA GLY A 109 -12.81 -28.02 -2.26
C GLY A 109 -11.87 -28.28 -1.08
N LEU A 110 -12.44 -28.46 0.12
CA LEU A 110 -11.71 -28.87 1.31
C LEU A 110 -12.00 -30.34 1.59
N GLY A 111 -10.96 -31.17 1.48
CA GLY A 111 -11.04 -32.61 1.81
C GLY A 111 -10.38 -32.88 3.17
N GLY A 112 -10.53 -34.14 3.68
CA GLY A 112 -9.99 -34.53 4.98
C GLY A 112 -8.47 -34.32 5.12
N ASP A 113 -7.70 -34.57 4.04
CA ASP A 113 -6.24 -34.55 4.07
C ASP A 113 -5.59 -33.46 3.16
N GLY A 114 -6.40 -32.65 2.45
CA GLY A 114 -5.87 -31.68 1.51
C GLY A 114 -6.89 -30.69 1.00
N VAL A 115 -6.47 -29.94 -0.01
CA VAL A 115 -7.26 -28.91 -0.70
C VAL A 115 -7.25 -29.17 -2.20
N ALA A 116 -8.42 -29.16 -2.84
CA ALA A 116 -8.58 -29.25 -4.29
C ALA A 116 -8.93 -27.86 -4.85
N CYS A 117 -8.09 -27.31 -5.72
CA CYS A 117 -8.33 -26.03 -6.38
C CYS A 117 -8.79 -26.27 -7.82
N VAL A 118 -9.99 -25.79 -8.17
CA VAL A 118 -10.49 -25.84 -9.54
C VAL A 118 -10.07 -24.56 -10.28
N LEU A 119 -9.48 -24.74 -11.45
CA LEU A 119 -9.04 -23.64 -12.31
C LEU A 119 -10.12 -23.27 -13.34
N ASP A 120 -9.97 -22.09 -13.93
CA ASP A 120 -10.89 -21.54 -14.95
C ASP A 120 -10.92 -22.31 -16.29
N ASP A 121 -10.00 -23.25 -16.50
CA ASP A 121 -10.01 -24.21 -17.61
C ASP A 121 -10.59 -25.60 -17.25
N GLY A 122 -11.10 -25.74 -16.03
CA GLY A 122 -11.67 -27.00 -15.52
C GLY A 122 -10.64 -27.97 -14.93
N ALA A 123 -9.35 -27.65 -14.99
CA ALA A 123 -8.32 -28.49 -14.34
C ALA A 123 -8.41 -28.37 -12.81
N THR A 124 -8.09 -29.45 -12.11
CA THR A 124 -8.02 -29.50 -10.65
C THR A 124 -6.58 -29.69 -10.21
N LEU A 125 -6.20 -28.94 -9.18
CA LEU A 125 -4.91 -29.02 -8.49
C LEU A 125 -5.15 -29.49 -7.07
N ASP A 126 -4.62 -30.64 -6.72
CA ASP A 126 -4.62 -31.13 -5.35
C ASP A 126 -3.36 -30.68 -4.63
N ALA A 127 -3.51 -30.23 -3.40
CA ALA A 127 -2.42 -29.75 -2.55
C ALA A 127 -2.67 -30.10 -1.09
N GLU A 128 -1.60 -30.20 -0.33
CA GLU A 128 -1.69 -30.37 1.13
C GLU A 128 -2.21 -29.09 1.80
N TYR A 129 -1.78 -27.94 1.30
CA TYR A 129 -2.15 -26.61 1.82
C TYR A 129 -2.47 -25.63 0.70
N LEU A 130 -3.36 -24.68 0.99
CA LEU A 130 -3.67 -23.52 0.15
C LEU A 130 -3.24 -22.24 0.87
N VAL A 131 -2.51 -21.37 0.17
CA VAL A 131 -2.24 -20.00 0.60
C VAL A 131 -2.90 -19.04 -0.37
N ALA A 132 -4.02 -18.44 0.04
CA ALA A 132 -4.72 -17.45 -0.75
C ALA A 132 -4.02 -16.08 -0.63
N ALA A 133 -3.38 -15.66 -1.72
CA ALA A 133 -2.67 -14.39 -1.87
C ALA A 133 -3.20 -13.59 -3.06
N ASP A 134 -4.46 -13.83 -3.46
CA ASP A 134 -5.11 -13.31 -4.67
C ASP A 134 -5.72 -11.92 -4.49
N GLY A 135 -5.48 -11.31 -3.33
CA GLY A 135 -5.83 -9.93 -3.02
C GLY A 135 -7.27 -9.76 -2.52
N PRO A 136 -7.73 -8.52 -2.35
CA PRO A 136 -8.94 -8.21 -1.59
C PRO A 136 -10.25 -8.62 -2.29
N ARG A 137 -10.18 -9.07 -3.53
CA ARG A 137 -11.30 -9.57 -4.34
C ARG A 137 -10.97 -10.90 -4.98
N GLY A 138 -10.07 -11.63 -4.36
CA GLY A 138 -9.62 -12.93 -4.82
C GLY A 138 -10.74 -13.96 -4.70
N ALA A 139 -10.86 -14.86 -5.69
CA ALA A 139 -11.83 -15.94 -5.66
C ALA A 139 -11.44 -16.98 -4.59
N ALA A 140 -10.15 -17.33 -4.49
CA ALA A 140 -9.65 -18.26 -3.48
C ALA A 140 -9.85 -17.70 -2.06
N ALA A 141 -9.53 -16.43 -1.82
CA ALA A 141 -9.81 -15.78 -0.54
C ALA A 141 -11.30 -15.79 -0.21
N GLY A 142 -12.18 -15.52 -1.18
CA GLY A 142 -13.63 -15.57 -1.00
C GLY A 142 -14.15 -16.95 -0.62
N VAL A 143 -13.65 -18.00 -1.25
CA VAL A 143 -14.02 -19.39 -0.94
C VAL A 143 -13.51 -19.79 0.44
N VAL A 144 -12.25 -19.47 0.77
CA VAL A 144 -11.67 -19.73 2.10
C VAL A 144 -12.48 -19.04 3.19
N LEU A 145 -12.84 -17.78 3.01
CA LEU A 145 -13.66 -17.03 3.96
C LEU A 145 -15.09 -17.59 4.07
N ALA A 146 -15.71 -17.97 2.95
CA ALA A 146 -17.04 -18.55 2.95
C ALA A 146 -17.07 -19.95 3.61
N ALA A 147 -16.03 -20.76 3.40
CA ALA A 147 -15.90 -22.08 4.02
C ALA A 147 -15.56 -22.02 5.52
N ALA A 148 -14.98 -20.91 5.99
CA ALA A 148 -14.73 -20.68 7.41
C ALA A 148 -16.02 -20.34 8.19
N THR A 149 -17.11 -20.06 7.47
CA THR A 149 -18.42 -19.74 8.06
C THR A 149 -19.36 -20.92 7.87
N ASP A 150 -19.38 -21.89 8.80
CA ASP A 150 -20.55 -22.74 8.94
C ASP A 150 -21.78 -21.83 9.14
N ALA A 151 -22.86 -22.14 8.40
CA ALA A 151 -24.07 -21.30 8.37
C ALA A 151 -24.72 -21.09 9.74
N ALA A 152 -24.32 -21.85 10.76
CA ALA A 152 -24.76 -21.74 12.14
C ALA A 152 -23.94 -20.72 12.97
N ASP A 153 -22.67 -20.50 12.61
CA ASP A 153 -21.75 -19.56 13.27
C ASP A 153 -21.43 -18.37 12.36
N ARG A 154 -22.43 -17.81 11.70
CA ARG A 154 -22.27 -16.48 11.10
C ARG A 154 -21.97 -15.50 12.22
N VAL A 155 -20.72 -15.45 12.63
CA VAL A 155 -20.21 -14.33 13.40
C VAL A 155 -20.50 -13.09 12.56
N PRO A 156 -21.31 -12.12 13.07
CA PRO A 156 -21.51 -10.88 12.37
C PRO A 156 -20.14 -10.24 12.17
N GLY A 157 -19.61 -10.24 10.98
CA GLY A 157 -18.26 -9.73 10.72
C GLY A 157 -17.62 -10.23 9.42
N VAL A 158 -17.84 -11.47 9.02
CA VAL A 158 -17.23 -12.00 7.77
C VAL A 158 -17.84 -11.37 6.52
N ALA A 159 -19.13 -11.03 6.54
CA ALA A 159 -19.75 -10.18 5.53
C ALA A 159 -19.09 -8.79 5.43
N HIS A 160 -18.48 -8.30 6.49
CA HIS A 160 -17.83 -6.99 6.54
C HIS A 160 -16.52 -6.90 5.73
N HIS A 161 -15.89 -8.04 5.36
CA HIS A 161 -14.71 -7.98 4.48
C HIS A 161 -15.05 -7.36 3.11
N LEU A 162 -16.28 -7.53 2.61
CA LEU A 162 -16.75 -6.94 1.35
C LEU A 162 -17.39 -5.55 1.54
N ASP A 163 -17.86 -5.23 2.73
CA ASP A 163 -18.68 -4.04 3.02
C ASP A 163 -17.95 -2.92 3.77
N ALA A 164 -16.62 -3.02 3.96
CA ALA A 164 -15.86 -1.94 4.58
C ALA A 164 -16.04 -0.63 3.80
N PRO A 165 -16.44 0.46 4.48
CA PRO A 165 -16.71 1.73 3.80
C PRO A 165 -15.46 2.23 3.06
N ALA A 166 -15.70 2.82 1.90
CA ALA A 166 -14.67 3.52 1.16
C ALA A 166 -14.13 4.67 2.00
N LEU A 167 -12.82 4.74 2.22
CA LEU A 167 -12.19 5.90 2.81
C LEU A 167 -12.05 7.01 1.77
N GLN A 168 -11.55 6.68 0.57
CA GLN A 168 -11.36 7.63 -0.51
C GLN A 168 -11.20 6.90 -1.86
N HIS A 169 -11.79 7.47 -2.92
CA HIS A 169 -11.50 7.07 -4.30
C HIS A 169 -10.33 7.86 -4.85
N PHE A 170 -9.48 7.18 -5.61
CA PHE A 170 -8.32 7.76 -6.27
C PHE A 170 -8.20 7.28 -7.72
N VAL A 171 -7.46 8.04 -8.52
CA VAL A 171 -6.84 7.56 -9.75
C VAL A 171 -5.33 7.54 -9.55
N SER A 172 -4.72 6.40 -9.86
CA SER A 172 -3.27 6.20 -9.87
C SER A 172 -2.78 6.20 -11.31
N VAL A 173 -1.82 7.07 -11.62
CA VAL A 173 -1.27 7.28 -12.97
C VAL A 173 0.22 7.01 -12.96
N ALA A 174 0.66 5.96 -13.65
CA ALA A 174 2.07 5.76 -13.93
C ALA A 174 2.46 6.54 -15.19
N PHE A 175 3.49 7.35 -15.10
CA PHE A 175 3.99 8.13 -16.23
C PHE A 175 5.51 8.27 -16.19
N ARG A 176 6.08 8.57 -17.36
CA ARG A 176 7.51 8.88 -17.50
C ARG A 176 7.70 10.30 -18.04
N SER A 177 8.73 10.96 -17.51
CA SER A 177 9.27 12.20 -18.03
C SER A 177 10.71 12.40 -17.54
N ARG A 178 11.66 12.43 -18.45
CA ARG A 178 13.05 12.81 -18.14
C ARG A 178 13.20 14.31 -17.93
N ASP A 179 12.36 15.10 -18.59
CA ASP A 179 12.27 16.54 -18.35
C ASP A 179 11.91 16.83 -16.89
N LEU A 180 10.85 16.19 -16.36
CA LEU A 180 10.51 16.32 -14.95
C LEU A 180 11.64 15.84 -14.04
N ALA A 181 12.21 14.70 -14.31
CA ALA A 181 13.32 14.18 -13.53
C ALA A 181 14.51 15.16 -13.49
N ALA A 182 14.84 15.79 -14.61
CA ALA A 182 15.90 16.81 -14.68
C ALA A 182 15.57 18.02 -13.79
N ARG A 183 14.33 18.52 -13.83
CA ARG A 183 13.87 19.64 -12.97
C ARG A 183 13.95 19.28 -11.48
N LEU A 184 13.71 18.02 -11.10
CA LEU A 184 13.69 17.58 -9.71
C LEU A 184 15.06 17.18 -9.14
N ARG A 185 16.13 17.13 -9.95
CA ARG A 185 17.48 16.77 -9.48
C ARG A 185 18.01 17.67 -8.38
N ALA A 186 17.68 18.96 -8.41
CA ALA A 186 18.09 19.92 -7.38
C ALA A 186 17.22 19.88 -6.12
N ARG A 187 16.07 19.22 -6.18
CA ARG A 187 15.11 19.15 -5.07
C ARG A 187 14.50 17.73 -4.91
N PRO A 188 15.33 16.69 -4.79
CA PRO A 188 14.85 15.33 -4.77
C PRO A 188 14.00 15.05 -3.53
N ALA A 189 12.97 14.22 -3.72
CA ALA A 189 12.11 13.73 -2.65
C ALA A 189 11.45 12.42 -3.08
N MET A 190 10.98 11.63 -2.12
CA MET A 190 10.14 10.46 -2.37
C MET A 190 8.74 10.88 -2.78
N LEU A 191 8.14 11.80 -2.01
CA LEU A 191 6.78 12.26 -2.20
C LEU A 191 6.75 13.78 -2.37
N TYR A 192 5.96 14.20 -3.35
CA TYR A 192 5.57 15.59 -3.55
C TYR A 192 4.06 15.67 -3.37
N PHE A 193 3.62 16.30 -2.29
CA PHE A 193 2.23 16.63 -2.03
C PHE A 193 1.93 17.97 -2.68
N VAL A 194 1.14 17.96 -3.75
CA VAL A 194 0.86 19.13 -4.56
C VAL A 194 -0.51 19.67 -4.23
N PHE A 195 -0.56 20.93 -3.83
CA PHE A 195 -1.81 21.63 -3.52
C PHE A 195 -1.82 22.96 -4.26
N ASN A 196 -2.62 23.05 -5.31
CA ASN A 196 -2.84 24.29 -6.05
C ASN A 196 -4.30 24.37 -6.53
N GLN A 197 -4.58 25.42 -7.33
CA GLN A 197 -5.92 25.71 -7.85
C GLN A 197 -6.50 24.60 -8.72
N GLU A 198 -5.63 23.82 -9.33
CA GLU A 198 -5.98 22.87 -10.39
C GLU A 198 -5.99 21.44 -9.88
N THR A 199 -5.14 21.11 -8.88
CA THR A 199 -5.01 19.75 -8.36
C THR A 199 -4.69 19.69 -6.86
N THR A 200 -5.17 18.63 -6.23
CA THR A 200 -4.71 18.14 -4.93
C THR A 200 -4.23 16.72 -5.14
N SER A 201 -2.94 16.52 -5.14
CA SER A 201 -2.34 15.26 -5.59
C SER A 201 -1.10 14.89 -4.81
N VAL A 202 -0.71 13.62 -4.94
CA VAL A 202 0.58 13.12 -4.46
C VAL A 202 1.34 12.53 -5.65
N VAL A 203 2.58 12.97 -5.84
CA VAL A 203 3.50 12.40 -6.82
C VAL A 203 4.58 11.60 -6.10
N VAL A 204 4.69 10.33 -6.44
CA VAL A 204 5.78 9.44 -6.01
C VAL A 204 6.86 9.45 -7.08
N ALA A 205 8.09 9.81 -6.73
CA ALA A 205 9.25 9.69 -7.60
C ALA A 205 9.85 8.29 -7.45
N HIS A 206 9.35 7.31 -8.21
CA HIS A 206 9.82 5.92 -8.12
C HIS A 206 11.25 5.72 -8.59
N ASN A 207 11.64 6.40 -9.65
CA ASN A 207 13.00 6.35 -10.18
C ASN A 207 13.30 7.64 -10.95
N LEU A 208 14.11 8.51 -10.35
CA LEU A 208 14.48 9.79 -10.96
C LEU A 208 15.44 9.62 -12.15
N ASP A 209 16.25 8.55 -12.19
CA ASP A 209 17.20 8.34 -13.30
C ASP A 209 16.46 7.91 -14.58
N GLU A 210 15.38 7.14 -14.42
CA GLU A 210 14.52 6.71 -15.53
C GLU A 210 13.36 7.67 -15.79
N GLY A 211 13.14 8.66 -14.93
CA GLY A 211 11.99 9.56 -14.99
C GLY A 211 10.67 8.86 -14.74
N LEU A 212 10.64 7.83 -13.86
CA LEU A 212 9.42 7.09 -13.52
C LEU A 212 8.72 7.70 -12.32
N PHE A 213 7.47 8.07 -12.52
CA PHE A 213 6.62 8.69 -11.51
C PHE A 213 5.27 8.00 -11.41
N ASN A 214 4.66 8.11 -10.25
CA ASN A 214 3.26 7.78 -10.02
C ASN A 214 2.53 8.99 -9.44
N LEU A 215 1.51 9.47 -10.13
CA LEU A 215 0.59 10.49 -9.64
C LEU A 215 -0.62 9.81 -9.03
N GLN A 216 -1.03 10.27 -7.86
CA GLN A 216 -2.29 9.88 -7.24
C GLN A 216 -3.10 11.13 -6.93
N PHE A 217 -4.34 11.17 -7.44
CA PHE A 217 -5.26 12.25 -7.16
C PHE A 217 -6.63 11.72 -6.70
N PRO A 218 -7.29 12.38 -5.75
CA PRO A 218 -8.58 11.96 -5.21
C PRO A 218 -9.70 12.20 -6.21
N VAL A 219 -10.72 11.34 -6.15
CA VAL A 219 -11.96 11.44 -6.92
C VAL A 219 -13.12 11.40 -5.93
N PHE A 220 -14.14 12.19 -6.18
CA PHE A 220 -15.26 12.42 -5.27
C PHE A 220 -16.61 12.00 -5.87
N PRO A 221 -16.97 10.69 -5.84
CA PRO A 221 -18.31 10.26 -6.25
C PRO A 221 -19.39 10.81 -5.29
N PRO A 222 -20.61 11.03 -5.78
CA PRO A 222 -21.12 10.77 -7.14
C PRO A 222 -20.83 11.88 -8.14
N ALA A 223 -20.28 13.02 -7.71
CA ALA A 223 -20.04 14.17 -8.59
C ALA A 223 -18.96 13.87 -9.66
N GLU A 224 -17.99 13.04 -9.32
CA GLU A 224 -16.95 12.57 -10.24
C GLU A 224 -17.00 11.05 -10.34
N ARG A 225 -16.97 10.54 -11.58
CA ARG A 225 -16.89 9.10 -11.80
C ARG A 225 -15.42 8.69 -11.91
N PRO A 226 -14.96 7.69 -11.13
CA PRO A 226 -13.55 7.27 -11.17
C PRO A 226 -13.07 6.85 -12.57
N GLY A 227 -13.92 6.22 -13.36
CA GLY A 227 -13.61 5.86 -14.76
C GLY A 227 -13.40 7.09 -15.66
N ASP A 228 -14.24 8.12 -15.52
CA ASP A 228 -14.10 9.37 -16.29
C ASP A 228 -12.86 10.14 -15.85
N ALA A 229 -12.57 10.16 -14.54
CA ALA A 229 -11.35 10.77 -14.00
C ALA A 229 -10.08 10.11 -14.53
N ALA A 230 -10.10 8.79 -14.78
CA ALA A 230 -9.01 8.04 -15.38
C ALA A 230 -8.92 8.17 -16.91
N ALA A 231 -9.86 8.89 -17.57
CA ALA A 231 -9.81 9.09 -19.01
C ALA A 231 -8.56 9.92 -19.42
N PRO A 232 -7.95 9.63 -20.59
CA PRO A 232 -6.67 10.22 -20.99
C PRO A 232 -6.63 11.76 -20.95
N ARG A 233 -7.73 12.42 -21.34
CA ARG A 233 -7.83 13.89 -21.31
C ARG A 233 -7.72 14.46 -19.88
N ASN A 234 -8.40 13.81 -18.91
CA ASN A 234 -8.43 14.25 -17.52
C ASN A 234 -7.09 13.96 -16.84
N VAL A 235 -6.50 12.80 -17.10
CA VAL A 235 -5.17 12.44 -16.62
C VAL A 235 -4.11 13.44 -17.13
N ARG A 236 -4.15 13.82 -18.43
CA ARG A 236 -3.22 14.82 -18.97
C ARG A 236 -3.40 16.19 -18.33
N ARG A 237 -4.63 16.59 -18.00
CA ARG A 237 -4.92 17.83 -17.26
C ARG A 237 -4.30 17.77 -15.87
N GLU A 238 -4.50 16.69 -15.13
CA GLU A 238 -3.94 16.52 -13.79
C GLU A 238 -2.39 16.53 -13.81
N VAL A 239 -1.76 15.82 -14.75
CA VAL A 239 -0.28 15.86 -14.90
C VAL A 239 0.21 17.27 -15.26
N ARG A 240 -0.52 18.01 -16.11
CA ARG A 240 -0.16 19.39 -16.44
C ARG A 240 -0.24 20.33 -15.24
N ALA A 241 -1.18 20.11 -14.35
CA ALA A 241 -1.35 20.90 -13.12
C ALA A 241 -0.21 20.72 -12.10
N LEU A 242 0.62 19.67 -12.27
CA LEU A 242 1.74 19.39 -11.37
C LEU A 242 2.95 20.32 -11.57
N THR A 243 3.10 20.93 -12.74
CA THR A 243 4.34 21.62 -13.15
C THR A 243 4.08 23.04 -13.60
N ALA A 244 5.08 23.94 -13.44
CA ALA A 244 4.99 25.33 -13.86
C ALA A 244 4.91 25.46 -15.40
N ALA A 245 5.59 24.54 -16.12
CA ALA A 245 5.56 24.50 -17.58
C ALA A 245 5.26 23.06 -18.05
N PRO A 246 4.62 22.91 -19.25
CA PRO A 246 4.35 21.58 -19.80
C PRO A 246 5.60 20.71 -19.87
N LEU A 247 5.41 19.39 -19.67
CA LEU A 247 6.47 18.41 -19.82
C LEU A 247 6.66 18.06 -21.31
N ALA A 248 7.89 18.21 -21.80
CA ALA A 248 8.20 18.04 -23.23
C ALA A 248 8.09 16.56 -23.68
N ASP A 249 8.33 15.61 -22.77
CA ASP A 249 8.46 14.18 -23.06
C ASP A 249 7.46 13.30 -22.28
N LEU A 250 6.32 13.86 -21.89
CA LEU A 250 5.32 13.16 -21.09
C LEU A 250 4.81 11.89 -21.77
N LYS A 251 5.05 10.75 -21.16
CA LYS A 251 4.49 9.45 -21.55
C LYS A 251 3.67 8.87 -20.41
N ILE A 252 2.34 8.83 -20.59
CA ILE A 252 1.43 8.14 -19.67
C ILE A 252 1.47 6.65 -19.99
N GLU A 253 1.86 5.82 -19.04
CA GLU A 253 1.95 4.36 -19.20
C GLU A 253 0.64 3.67 -18.80
N SER A 254 0.01 4.13 -17.75
CA SER A 254 -1.28 3.60 -17.31
C SER A 254 -1.99 4.55 -16.36
N ALA A 255 -3.33 4.51 -16.36
CA ALA A 255 -4.17 5.20 -15.39
C ALA A 255 -5.23 4.23 -14.88
N ARG A 256 -5.37 4.12 -13.55
CA ARG A 256 -6.25 3.13 -12.91
C ARG A 256 -7.01 3.75 -11.74
N PRO A 257 -8.34 3.69 -11.74
CA PRO A 257 -9.09 4.01 -10.53
C PRO A 257 -8.84 2.94 -9.48
N TRP A 258 -8.76 3.35 -8.22
CA TRP A 258 -8.68 2.45 -7.09
C TRP A 258 -9.40 3.04 -5.88
N LEU A 259 -9.76 2.17 -4.95
CA LEU A 259 -10.53 2.52 -3.78
C LEU A 259 -9.70 2.21 -2.54
N MET A 260 -9.45 3.25 -1.74
CA MET A 260 -8.79 3.12 -0.45
C MET A 260 -9.78 2.62 0.60
N ARG A 261 -9.39 1.56 1.29
CA ARG A 261 -10.14 0.93 2.36
C ARG A 261 -9.21 0.58 3.53
N ALA A 262 -9.81 0.35 4.69
CA ALA A 262 -9.15 -0.26 5.83
C ALA A 262 -9.98 -1.49 6.22
N ARG A 263 -9.43 -2.68 6.03
CA ARG A 263 -10.10 -3.96 6.30
C ARG A 263 -9.15 -4.95 6.93
N LEU A 264 -9.70 -5.80 7.76
CA LEU A 264 -9.01 -6.93 8.37
C LEU A 264 -9.95 -8.14 8.31
N ALA A 265 -9.47 -9.27 7.81
CA ALA A 265 -10.21 -10.51 7.87
C ALA A 265 -10.40 -10.97 9.32
N ASP A 266 -11.57 -11.53 9.64
CA ASP A 266 -11.85 -12.06 10.98
C ASP A 266 -11.00 -13.29 11.27
N ARG A 267 -10.69 -14.07 10.24
CA ARG A 267 -9.83 -15.26 10.29
C ARG A 267 -8.72 -15.16 9.25
N PHE A 268 -7.54 -15.64 9.61
CA PHE A 268 -6.39 -15.77 8.69
C PHE A 268 -6.15 -17.22 8.28
N ALA A 269 -6.80 -18.15 8.96
CA ALA A 269 -6.72 -19.57 8.66
C ALA A 269 -8.10 -20.24 8.83
N LEU A 270 -8.37 -21.33 8.10
CA LEU A 270 -9.47 -22.21 8.39
C LEU A 270 -9.19 -23.07 9.63
N ASP A 271 -10.24 -23.55 10.30
CA ASP A 271 -10.11 -24.40 11.50
C ASP A 271 -9.36 -25.72 11.21
N SER A 272 -9.45 -26.22 9.96
CA SER A 272 -8.67 -27.36 9.50
C SER A 272 -7.17 -27.08 9.42
N HIS A 273 -6.75 -25.80 9.40
CA HIS A 273 -5.37 -25.35 9.12
C HIS A 273 -4.81 -25.87 7.80
N ARG A 274 -5.69 -26.04 6.79
CA ARG A 274 -5.32 -26.43 5.41
C ARG A 274 -5.33 -25.26 4.44
N ALA A 275 -6.02 -24.15 4.78
CA ALA A 275 -6.08 -22.96 3.95
C ALA A 275 -5.84 -21.68 4.78
N PHE A 276 -5.07 -20.77 4.20
CA PHE A 276 -4.57 -19.56 4.86
C PHE A 276 -4.74 -18.33 3.96
N LEU A 277 -4.96 -17.17 4.58
CA LEU A 277 -4.98 -15.88 3.91
C LEU A 277 -3.68 -15.13 4.22
N VAL A 278 -3.09 -14.47 3.21
CA VAL A 278 -1.89 -13.62 3.37
C VAL A 278 -2.04 -12.31 2.59
N GLY A 279 -1.41 -11.26 3.09
CA GLY A 279 -1.37 -9.96 2.43
C GLY A 279 -2.75 -9.35 2.21
N ASP A 280 -2.98 -8.74 1.03
CA ASP A 280 -4.23 -8.04 0.70
C ASP A 280 -5.48 -8.96 0.72
N ALA A 281 -5.32 -10.27 0.70
CA ALA A 281 -6.40 -11.22 0.92
C ALA A 281 -6.88 -11.22 2.38
N ALA A 282 -5.96 -11.00 3.32
CA ALA A 282 -6.22 -10.97 4.77
C ALA A 282 -6.47 -9.53 5.29
N HIS A 283 -5.83 -8.51 4.70
CA HIS A 283 -5.92 -7.14 5.18
C HIS A 283 -5.72 -6.11 4.06
N GLU A 284 -6.53 -5.05 4.06
CA GLU A 284 -6.32 -3.85 3.24
C GLU A 284 -6.11 -2.65 4.16
N MET A 285 -5.22 -1.75 3.77
CA MET A 285 -4.92 -0.55 4.55
C MET A 285 -4.55 0.63 3.66
N PRO A 286 -4.76 1.88 4.14
CA PRO A 286 -4.25 3.07 3.48
C PRO A 286 -2.75 2.95 3.16
N PRO A 287 -2.25 3.56 2.07
CA PRO A 287 -0.83 3.52 1.72
C PRO A 287 0.05 4.34 2.67
N SER A 288 -0.58 5.08 3.59
CA SER A 288 0.07 6.00 4.54
C SER A 288 0.93 5.26 5.56
N GLY A 289 2.24 5.30 5.36
CA GLY A 289 3.25 4.58 6.15
C GLY A 289 3.90 3.41 5.44
N GLY A 290 3.40 2.99 4.25
CA GLY A 290 4.03 1.95 3.44
C GLY A 290 3.90 0.53 4.01
N PHE A 291 2.89 0.27 4.85
CA PHE A 291 2.80 -1.00 5.60
C PHE A 291 2.31 -2.19 4.78
N GLY A 292 1.43 -2.01 3.77
CA GLY A 292 0.72 -3.12 3.12
C GLY A 292 1.64 -4.23 2.59
N MET A 293 2.60 -3.88 1.74
CA MET A 293 3.56 -4.84 1.18
C MET A 293 4.45 -5.47 2.27
N ASN A 294 4.91 -4.67 3.23
CA ASN A 294 5.78 -5.13 4.31
C ASN A 294 5.05 -6.08 5.27
N THR A 295 3.77 -5.82 5.58
CA THR A 295 2.92 -6.73 6.36
C THR A 295 2.74 -8.06 5.63
N ALA A 296 2.49 -8.02 4.31
CA ALA A 296 2.36 -9.22 3.48
C ALA A 296 3.65 -10.06 3.43
N VAL A 297 4.82 -9.43 3.35
CA VAL A 297 6.12 -10.12 3.45
C VAL A 297 6.26 -10.79 4.82
N GLY A 298 5.89 -10.10 5.90
CA GLY A 298 5.88 -10.66 7.24
C GLY A 298 4.92 -11.85 7.40
N ASP A 299 3.75 -11.80 6.76
CA ASP A 299 2.80 -12.93 6.76
C ASP A 299 3.38 -14.14 6.04
N ALA A 300 3.91 -13.93 4.82
CA ALA A 300 4.52 -14.99 4.02
C ALA A 300 5.70 -15.64 4.74
N HIS A 301 6.59 -14.83 5.31
CA HIS A 301 7.73 -15.31 6.08
C HIS A 301 7.28 -16.14 7.30
N ASN A 302 6.32 -15.63 8.07
CA ASN A 302 5.81 -16.33 9.27
C ASN A 302 5.14 -17.67 8.93
N LEU A 303 4.37 -17.72 7.82
CA LEU A 303 3.65 -18.92 7.42
C LEU A 303 4.56 -19.95 6.75
N ALA A 304 5.49 -19.52 5.90
CA ALA A 304 6.27 -20.44 5.04
C ALA A 304 7.06 -21.47 5.82
N TRP A 305 7.82 -21.08 6.86
CA TRP A 305 8.57 -22.03 7.66
C TRP A 305 7.68 -22.98 8.47
N LYS A 306 6.50 -22.52 8.90
CA LYS A 306 5.51 -23.33 9.61
C LYS A 306 4.91 -24.40 8.71
N LEU A 307 4.57 -24.04 7.46
CA LEU A 307 4.16 -24.98 6.43
C LEU A 307 5.26 -26.01 6.16
N ALA A 308 6.50 -25.57 5.96
CA ALA A 308 7.62 -26.48 5.71
C ALA A 308 7.81 -27.50 6.86
N ARG A 309 7.72 -27.05 8.12
CA ARG A 309 7.81 -27.94 9.28
C ARG A 309 6.63 -28.92 9.37
N ALA A 310 5.42 -28.44 9.10
CA ALA A 310 4.22 -29.28 9.12
C ALA A 310 4.25 -30.33 8.02
N SER A 311 4.60 -29.96 6.78
CA SER A 311 4.73 -30.92 5.65
C SER A 311 5.88 -31.91 5.86
N ALA A 312 6.92 -31.54 6.61
CA ALA A 312 7.98 -32.47 7.01
C ALA A 312 7.56 -33.45 8.14
N GLY A 313 6.30 -33.42 8.56
CA GLY A 313 5.77 -34.34 9.57
C GLY A 313 6.16 -34.00 11.00
N ALA A 314 6.47 -32.74 11.32
CA ALA A 314 6.76 -32.34 12.68
C ALA A 314 5.58 -32.66 13.62
N ALA A 315 5.86 -33.27 14.77
CA ALA A 315 4.83 -33.70 15.73
C ALA A 315 3.93 -32.55 16.23
N ASN A 316 4.46 -31.31 16.26
CA ASN A 316 3.75 -30.08 16.62
C ASN A 316 3.30 -29.26 15.40
N GLY A 317 3.30 -29.84 14.19
CA GLY A 317 3.01 -29.12 12.94
C GLY A 317 1.67 -28.39 12.96
N ARG A 318 0.62 -29.03 13.51
CA ARG A 318 -0.71 -28.41 13.64
C ARG A 318 -0.70 -27.19 14.57
N ASP A 319 -0.02 -27.26 15.68
CA ASP A 319 0.08 -26.15 16.65
C ASP A 319 0.87 -24.96 16.07
N LEU A 320 1.92 -25.25 15.29
CA LEU A 320 2.65 -24.26 14.53
C LEU A 320 1.74 -23.53 13.53
N LEU A 321 0.97 -24.27 12.74
CA LEU A 321 0.02 -23.68 11.79
C LEU A 321 -1.07 -22.87 12.49
N ALA A 322 -1.61 -23.35 13.61
CA ALA A 322 -2.57 -22.62 14.43
C ALA A 322 -1.99 -21.30 15.00
N SER A 323 -0.68 -21.24 15.22
CA SER A 323 -0.03 -20.03 15.74
C SER A 323 0.03 -18.90 14.69
N TYR A 324 -0.09 -19.20 13.39
CA TYR A 324 -0.04 -18.18 12.33
C TYR A 324 -1.06 -17.05 12.52
N GLU A 325 -2.34 -17.39 12.69
CA GLU A 325 -3.39 -16.41 12.90
C GLU A 325 -3.19 -15.62 14.21
N ARG A 326 -2.84 -16.31 15.30
CA ARG A 326 -2.60 -15.66 16.61
C ARG A 326 -1.45 -14.65 16.56
N GLU A 327 -0.44 -14.89 15.72
CA GLU A 327 0.71 -14.00 15.59
C GLU A 327 0.46 -12.89 14.57
N ARG A 328 -0.09 -13.24 13.40
CA ARG A 328 -0.12 -12.28 12.29
C ARG A 328 -1.34 -11.38 12.26
N ARG A 329 -2.50 -11.88 12.68
CA ARG A 329 -3.72 -11.06 12.70
C ARG A 329 -3.63 -9.84 13.63
N PRO A 330 -3.12 -9.94 14.88
CA PRO A 330 -2.90 -8.75 15.73
C PRO A 330 -1.88 -7.77 15.14
N ALA A 331 -0.80 -8.27 14.53
CA ALA A 331 0.20 -7.44 13.85
C ALA A 331 -0.42 -6.66 12.68
N ALA A 332 -1.20 -7.33 11.84
CA ALA A 332 -1.91 -6.70 10.73
C ALA A 332 -2.95 -5.68 11.24
N ALA A 333 -3.68 -5.99 12.33
CA ALA A 333 -4.64 -5.07 12.94
C ALA A 333 -3.95 -3.77 13.41
N ALA A 334 -2.81 -3.87 14.07
CA ALA A 334 -2.01 -2.72 14.49
C ALA A 334 -1.56 -1.87 13.30
N ASN A 335 -1.09 -2.50 12.21
CA ASN A 335 -0.67 -1.81 11.00
C ASN A 335 -1.86 -1.15 10.26
N VAL A 336 -3.03 -1.80 10.21
CA VAL A 336 -4.25 -1.19 9.66
C VAL A 336 -4.64 0.05 10.46
N ALA A 337 -4.67 -0.03 11.79
CA ALA A 337 -5.00 1.10 12.66
C ALA A 337 -4.02 2.26 12.47
N LEU A 338 -2.72 1.97 12.52
CA LEU A 338 -1.66 2.98 12.32
C LEU A 338 -1.74 3.63 10.94
N SER A 339 -2.02 2.88 9.88
CA SER A 339 -2.14 3.44 8.53
C SER A 339 -3.34 4.38 8.39
N VAL A 340 -4.46 4.10 9.10
CA VAL A 340 -5.62 4.99 9.17
C VAL A 340 -5.27 6.28 9.93
N ASP A 341 -4.56 6.17 11.06
CA ASP A 341 -4.12 7.35 11.81
C ASP A 341 -3.14 8.20 11.01
N ASN A 342 -2.23 7.57 10.28
CA ASN A 342 -1.32 8.26 9.38
C ASN A 342 -2.06 8.95 8.22
N TRP A 343 -3.08 8.30 7.67
CA TRP A 343 -3.93 8.95 6.67
C TRP A 343 -4.62 10.19 7.24
N ARG A 344 -5.16 10.12 8.46
CA ARG A 344 -5.76 11.28 9.16
C ARG A 344 -4.74 12.40 9.38
N ARG A 345 -3.51 12.06 9.78
CA ARG A 345 -2.41 13.04 9.90
C ARG A 345 -2.10 13.70 8.56
N GLY A 346 -2.12 12.94 7.46
CA GLY A 346 -1.95 13.47 6.11
C GLY A 346 -3.00 14.53 5.73
N LEU A 347 -4.19 14.53 6.35
CA LEU A 347 -5.24 15.52 6.13
C LEU A 347 -4.99 16.86 6.86
N LEU A 348 -4.09 16.91 7.85
CA LEU A 348 -3.75 18.15 8.57
C LEU A 348 -3.16 19.21 7.64
N ILE A 349 -2.45 18.82 6.59
CA ILE A 349 -1.85 19.77 5.65
C ILE A 349 -2.92 20.42 4.77
N PRO A 350 -3.80 19.69 4.05
CA PRO A 350 -4.91 20.33 3.34
C PRO A 350 -5.81 21.15 4.27
N GLU A 351 -6.01 20.72 5.52
CA GLU A 351 -6.77 21.49 6.52
C GLU A 351 -6.09 22.81 6.85
N ALA A 352 -4.77 22.81 7.08
CA ALA A 352 -3.98 24.02 7.32
C ALA A 352 -4.00 24.98 6.11
N LEU A 353 -4.19 24.47 4.89
CA LEU A 353 -4.40 25.24 3.67
C LEU A 353 -5.85 25.72 3.50
N GLY A 354 -6.75 25.43 4.45
CA GLY A 354 -8.16 25.81 4.40
C GLY A 354 -9.01 24.93 3.48
N LEU A 355 -8.51 23.74 3.11
CA LEU A 355 -9.27 22.69 2.47
C LEU A 355 -9.91 21.83 3.57
N PRO A 356 -11.18 22.02 3.94
CA PRO A 356 -11.75 21.28 5.06
C PRO A 356 -11.82 19.79 4.73
N PRO A 357 -11.49 18.90 5.69
CA PRO A 357 -11.74 17.46 5.56
C PRO A 357 -13.22 17.14 5.29
N ARG A 358 -14.12 18.02 5.72
CA ARG A 358 -15.57 17.95 5.45
C ARG A 358 -15.96 18.17 3.99
N ALA A 359 -15.10 18.74 3.14
CA ALA A 359 -15.34 18.69 1.70
C ALA A 359 -15.36 17.24 1.19
N LEU A 360 -14.67 16.34 1.91
CA LEU A 360 -14.69 14.89 1.70
C LEU A 360 -15.99 14.25 2.26
N ASP A 361 -16.55 14.79 3.35
CA ASP A 361 -17.77 14.29 3.98
C ASP A 361 -19.05 14.93 3.40
N LEU A 362 -18.99 16.14 2.84
CA LEU A 362 -20.12 16.75 2.12
C LEU A 362 -20.52 15.95 0.88
N ALA A 363 -19.61 15.16 0.31
CA ALA A 363 -19.94 14.19 -0.72
C ALA A 363 -20.83 13.03 -0.21
N LYS A 364 -20.87 12.80 1.12
CA LYS A 364 -21.73 11.77 1.74
C LYS A 364 -23.11 12.29 2.20
N VAL A 365 -23.26 13.60 2.42
CA VAL A 365 -24.41 14.17 3.13
C VAL A 365 -25.39 14.90 2.19
N ALA A 366 -24.96 15.36 1.04
CA ALA A 366 -25.85 16.01 0.09
C ALA A 366 -25.92 15.20 -1.22
N ALA A 367 -27.12 14.73 -1.59
CA ALA A 367 -27.38 14.40 -2.98
C ALA A 367 -27.24 15.71 -3.77
N PRO A 368 -26.11 15.98 -4.44
CA PRO A 368 -25.90 17.30 -5.01
C PRO A 368 -26.62 17.38 -6.35
N THR A 369 -27.46 18.35 -6.48
CA THR A 369 -27.64 18.94 -7.80
C THR A 369 -26.26 19.40 -8.26
N SER A 370 -25.83 18.93 -9.42
CA SER A 370 -24.45 19.04 -9.93
C SER A 370 -23.83 20.46 -9.91
N ALA A 371 -24.64 21.50 -9.80
CA ALA A 371 -24.25 22.89 -9.70
C ALA A 371 -23.76 23.29 -8.29
N ALA A 372 -24.42 22.87 -7.22
CA ALA A 372 -24.04 23.24 -5.86
C ALA A 372 -22.69 22.63 -5.44
N PHE A 373 -22.40 21.39 -5.86
CA PHE A 373 -21.12 20.74 -5.59
C PHE A 373 -19.96 21.37 -6.39
N LYS A 374 -20.17 21.71 -7.66
CA LYS A 374 -19.18 22.45 -8.45
C LYS A 374 -18.87 23.82 -7.85
N THR A 375 -19.88 24.49 -7.30
CA THR A 375 -19.72 25.79 -6.64
C THR A 375 -19.01 25.63 -5.29
N THR A 376 -19.27 24.57 -4.52
CA THR A 376 -18.61 24.32 -3.23
C THR A 376 -17.16 23.89 -3.41
N THR A 377 -16.84 23.07 -4.42
CA THR A 377 -15.46 22.72 -4.77
C THR A 377 -14.70 23.92 -5.36
N ALA A 378 -15.36 24.73 -6.17
CA ALA A 378 -14.77 25.97 -6.70
C ALA A 378 -14.57 27.02 -5.61
N ALA A 379 -15.49 27.17 -4.65
CA ALA A 379 -15.36 28.06 -3.52
C ALA A 379 -14.31 27.57 -2.52
N ALA A 380 -14.22 26.28 -2.26
CA ALA A 380 -13.15 25.68 -1.46
C ALA A 380 -11.78 25.86 -2.16
N ARG A 381 -11.74 25.63 -3.47
CA ARG A 381 -10.55 25.90 -4.29
C ARG A 381 -10.20 27.41 -4.29
N ALA A 382 -11.17 28.30 -4.42
CA ALA A 382 -10.95 29.76 -4.37
C ALA A 382 -10.50 30.24 -2.98
N ALA A 383 -10.96 29.61 -1.90
CA ALA A 383 -10.50 29.89 -0.54
C ALA A 383 -9.03 29.45 -0.31
N VAL A 384 -8.62 28.33 -0.91
CA VAL A 384 -7.21 27.90 -0.95
C VAL A 384 -6.36 28.93 -1.70
N LEU A 385 -6.88 29.47 -2.78
CA LEU A 385 -6.23 30.49 -3.61
C LEU A 385 -6.03 31.82 -2.89
N ALA A 386 -7.06 32.30 -2.21
CA ALA A 386 -6.99 33.54 -1.45
C ALA A 386 -5.99 33.42 -0.29
N ARG A 387 -5.82 32.22 0.28
CA ARG A 387 -4.84 31.92 1.32
C ARG A 387 -3.44 31.57 0.79
N ALA A 388 -3.31 31.09 -0.44
CA ALA A 388 -2.00 30.86 -1.08
C ALA A 388 -1.20 32.15 -1.30
N ALA A 389 -1.84 33.32 -1.21
CA ALA A 389 -1.19 34.63 -1.20
C ALA A 389 -0.66 35.05 0.17
N THR A 390 -1.00 34.31 1.26
CA THR A 390 -0.48 34.56 2.61
C THR A 390 0.58 33.52 2.97
N PRO A 391 1.60 33.85 3.79
CA PRO A 391 2.60 32.86 4.23
C PRO A 391 1.91 31.64 4.80
N HIS A 392 2.34 30.44 4.38
CA HIS A 392 1.75 29.15 4.77
C HIS A 392 2.15 28.75 6.19
N VAL A 393 1.97 29.65 7.16
CA VAL A 393 2.33 29.47 8.57
C VAL A 393 1.74 28.16 9.11
N GLY A 394 0.47 27.86 8.80
CA GLY A 394 -0.18 26.65 9.27
C GLY A 394 0.47 25.34 8.76
N VAL A 395 0.91 25.30 7.50
CA VAL A 395 1.62 24.13 6.95
C VAL A 395 2.99 23.98 7.58
N THR A 396 3.72 25.10 7.69
CA THR A 396 5.03 25.12 8.34
C THR A 396 4.93 24.68 9.80
N GLU A 397 3.92 25.11 10.55
CA GLU A 397 3.69 24.69 11.93
C GLU A 397 3.38 23.20 12.07
N VAL A 398 2.58 22.62 11.15
CA VAL A 398 2.31 21.17 11.14
C VAL A 398 3.60 20.40 10.94
N VAL A 399 4.43 20.79 9.97
CA VAL A 399 5.69 20.11 9.65
C VAL A 399 6.74 20.35 10.72
N ALA A 400 6.90 21.58 11.21
CA ALA A 400 7.84 21.89 12.30
C ALA A 400 7.47 21.17 13.60
N GLY A 401 6.16 21.03 13.88
CA GLY A 401 5.65 20.25 15.01
C GLY A 401 5.68 18.74 14.82
N ARG A 402 6.18 18.25 13.69
CA ARG A 402 6.21 16.81 13.32
C ARG A 402 4.87 16.10 13.45
N ARG A 403 3.79 16.81 13.11
CA ARG A 403 2.42 16.27 13.12
C ARG A 403 1.99 15.71 11.77
N GLU A 404 2.79 15.97 10.73
CA GLU A 404 2.60 15.42 9.38
C GLU A 404 2.76 13.90 9.33
N LEU A 405 2.54 13.32 8.16
CA LEU A 405 2.74 11.89 7.90
C LEU A 405 4.21 11.49 8.13
N PRO A 406 4.52 10.67 9.15
CA PRO A 406 5.88 10.16 9.35
C PRO A 406 6.24 9.08 8.31
N LEU A 407 7.53 8.86 8.10
CA LEU A 407 8.05 7.83 7.19
C LEU A 407 8.54 6.58 7.92
N PHE A 408 9.06 6.73 9.15
CA PHE A 408 9.71 5.64 9.88
C PHE A 408 8.97 5.30 11.16
N PHE A 409 8.79 4.02 11.41
CA PHE A 409 8.00 3.48 12.50
C PHE A 409 8.74 2.32 13.19
N PRO A 410 9.92 2.56 13.82
CA PRO A 410 10.77 1.49 14.35
C PRO A 410 10.05 0.56 15.32
N HIS A 411 9.17 1.07 16.17
CA HIS A 411 8.42 0.26 17.13
C HIS A 411 7.40 -0.67 16.49
N HIS A 412 6.80 -0.27 15.35
CA HIS A 412 5.87 -1.11 14.62
C HIS A 412 6.58 -2.09 13.68
N ASP A 413 7.74 -1.70 13.18
CA ASP A 413 8.51 -2.49 12.24
C ASP A 413 9.34 -3.57 12.95
N LEU A 414 10.10 -3.18 13.98
CA LEU A 414 11.04 -4.05 14.68
C LEU A 414 10.57 -4.46 16.08
N GLY A 415 9.61 -3.76 16.67
CA GLY A 415 9.10 -4.01 18.01
C GLY A 415 8.01 -5.09 18.11
N LEU A 416 7.68 -5.77 17.01
CA LEU A 416 6.67 -6.82 17.00
C LEU A 416 7.10 -8.00 17.90
N ARG A 417 6.24 -8.33 18.85
CA ARG A 417 6.46 -9.46 19.77
C ARG A 417 5.29 -10.43 19.65
N TYR A 418 5.60 -11.71 19.59
CA TYR A 418 4.62 -12.78 19.70
C TYR A 418 4.52 -13.25 21.15
N ASP A 419 3.34 -13.64 21.59
CA ASP A 419 3.20 -14.28 22.89
C ASP A 419 4.02 -15.58 22.89
N GLY A 420 4.67 -15.93 24.01
CA GLY A 420 5.62 -17.02 24.11
C GLY A 420 5.06 -18.43 23.82
N ALA A 421 3.79 -18.55 23.41
CA ALA A 421 3.18 -19.84 23.05
C ALA A 421 3.83 -20.46 21.81
N SER A 422 4.20 -19.62 20.81
CA SER A 422 4.88 -20.08 19.59
C SER A 422 6.30 -20.55 19.82
N ALA A 423 7.03 -19.86 20.72
CA ALA A 423 8.40 -20.26 21.10
C ALA A 423 8.44 -21.61 21.79
N ARG A 424 7.40 -21.95 22.57
CA ARG A 424 7.29 -23.26 23.23
C ARG A 424 6.88 -24.38 22.26
N ALA A 425 6.19 -24.06 21.18
CA ALA A 425 5.81 -25.02 20.15
C ALA A 425 6.95 -25.31 19.16
N ALA A 426 7.99 -24.48 19.13
CA ALA A 426 9.16 -24.64 18.26
C ALA A 426 10.33 -25.38 18.90
N ALA A 427 10.33 -25.53 20.26
CA ALA A 427 11.29 -26.33 21.02
C ALA A 427 10.85 -27.79 21.14
#